data_c09cf617a10cdab6e8479903f35d8fa5
#
_entry.id   c09cf617a10cdab6e8479903f35d8fa5
#
_cell.length_a   1.000
_cell.length_b   1.000
_cell.length_c   1.000
_cell.angle_alpha   90.00
_cell.angle_beta   90.00
_cell.angle_gamma   90.00
#
_symmetry.space_group_name_H-M   'P 1'
#
loop_
_entity.id
_entity.type
_entity.pdbx_description
1 polymer ?
#
loop_
_entity_poly.entity_id
_entity_poly.type
_entity_poly.pdbx_seq_one_letter_code
_entity_poly.pdbx_strand_id
1 'polypeptide(L)'
;MNMNYRSLTLSILLGMIVHFTVEAQTLPEKQFFHPDRVKYDKDCFTIEGKDIFILSAAFHYFRCPQELWRDRFRKIKEAGFNTVETYVPWNWHERNMPKSVDDYSQCNFDDLKAWLHMAHEEFGLYTIVRPGPFICAEWAGGAYPRWLARFCPDSYDTSFWLRSNHPEHMKWSEHWYNAVCRVFSEEQLTRKQPGEKGIIMVQLENEYIYFDMESEKKEEFLRVLSDACIRN
;
A
#
# COMPACT_ATOMS: atom_id res chain seq x y z
N MET A 1 37.45 18.97 -74.94
CA MET A 1 36.86 17.79 -74.26
C MET A 1 36.83 18.08 -72.77
N ASN A 2 35.72 18.69 -72.31
CA ASN A 2 35.59 19.21 -70.94
C ASN A 2 34.83 18.21 -70.07
N MET A 3 35.46 17.71 -69.05
CA MET A 3 34.79 16.91 -68.02
C MET A 3 34.45 17.79 -66.82
N ASN A 4 33.16 17.95 -66.58
CA ASN A 4 32.58 18.64 -65.43
C ASN A 4 32.60 17.69 -64.20
N TYR A 5 33.32 18.04 -63.15
CA TYR A 5 33.21 17.43 -61.87
C TYR A 5 32.08 18.10 -61.09
N ARG A 6 31.00 17.36 -60.84
CA ARG A 6 29.95 17.75 -59.88
C ARG A 6 30.43 17.39 -58.48
N SER A 7 30.56 18.41 -57.67
CA SER A 7 30.82 18.31 -56.24
C SER A 7 29.64 17.67 -55.55
N LEU A 8 29.89 16.56 -54.86
CA LEU A 8 28.91 15.91 -53.98
C LEU A 8 29.12 16.45 -52.55
N THR A 9 28.27 17.40 -52.16
CA THR A 9 28.24 17.85 -50.74
C THR A 9 27.47 16.83 -49.92
N LEU A 10 28.19 16.11 -49.10
CA LEU A 10 27.66 15.18 -48.11
C LEU A 10 27.22 15.97 -46.87
N SER A 11 25.90 16.19 -46.72
CA SER A 11 25.34 16.79 -45.52
C SER A 11 25.31 15.74 -44.41
N ILE A 12 26.21 15.87 -43.44
CA ILE A 12 26.21 15.07 -42.22
C ILE A 12 25.07 15.65 -41.31
N LEU A 13 23.97 14.96 -41.25
CA LEU A 13 22.91 15.25 -40.27
C LEU A 13 23.41 14.71 -38.90
N LEU A 14 23.91 15.60 -38.06
CA LEU A 14 24.26 15.27 -36.67
C LEU A 14 22.97 15.18 -35.86
N GLY A 15 22.40 13.97 -35.74
CA GLY A 15 21.27 13.71 -34.85
C GLY A 15 21.73 13.83 -33.41
N MET A 16 21.33 14.90 -32.73
CA MET A 16 21.41 14.95 -31.25
C MET A 16 20.46 13.93 -30.68
N ILE A 17 20.99 12.78 -30.26
CA ILE A 17 20.27 11.84 -29.40
C ILE A 17 20.27 12.47 -28.00
N VAL A 18 19.17 13.12 -27.64
CA VAL A 18 18.94 13.57 -26.27
C VAL A 18 18.65 12.31 -25.46
N HIS A 19 19.66 11.80 -24.76
CA HIS A 19 19.44 10.77 -23.75
C HIS A 19 18.75 11.44 -22.57
N PHE A 20 17.45 11.25 -22.44
CA PHE A 20 16.79 11.45 -21.16
C PHE A 20 17.26 10.33 -20.22
N THR A 21 18.26 10.58 -19.44
CA THR A 21 18.54 9.79 -18.26
C THR A 21 17.41 10.09 -17.28
N VAL A 22 16.44 9.21 -17.21
CA VAL A 22 15.54 9.19 -16.05
C VAL A 22 16.45 8.81 -14.88
N GLU A 23 16.90 9.81 -14.13
CA GLU A 23 17.48 9.54 -12.82
C GLU A 23 16.38 8.85 -12.01
N ALA A 24 16.55 7.56 -11.77
CA ALA A 24 15.75 6.85 -10.81
C ALA A 24 15.90 7.63 -9.49
N GLN A 25 14.82 8.27 -9.05
CA GLN A 25 14.79 8.94 -7.77
C GLN A 25 15.14 7.88 -6.73
N THR A 26 16.37 7.91 -6.23
CA THR A 26 16.78 7.05 -5.12
C THR A 26 15.95 7.45 -3.93
N LEU A 27 15.06 6.56 -3.50
CA LEU A 27 14.31 6.75 -2.27
C LEU A 27 15.30 6.97 -1.12
N PRO A 28 14.97 7.86 -0.16
CA PRO A 28 15.85 8.10 0.97
C PRO A 28 16.11 6.79 1.71
N GLU A 29 17.35 6.57 2.09
CA GLU A 29 17.74 5.37 2.83
C GLU A 29 16.96 5.29 4.13
N LYS A 30 16.18 4.24 4.28
CA LYS A 30 15.39 4.00 5.49
C LYS A 30 16.27 3.42 6.58
N GLN A 31 16.22 4.03 7.73
CA GLN A 31 16.81 3.46 8.94
C GLN A 31 15.83 2.47 9.56
N PHE A 32 16.09 1.18 9.38
CA PHE A 32 15.41 0.12 10.11
C PHE A 32 16.25 -0.25 11.33
N PHE A 33 15.64 -0.26 12.52
CA PHE A 33 16.34 -0.65 13.73
C PHE A 33 16.68 -2.15 13.73
N HIS A 34 15.80 -2.96 13.14
CA HIS A 34 15.93 -4.41 13.11
C HIS A 34 15.51 -4.99 11.75
N PRO A 35 16.25 -4.69 10.64
CA PRO A 35 15.83 -5.06 9.28
C PRO A 35 15.74 -6.57 9.04
N ASP A 36 16.47 -7.35 9.86
CA ASP A 36 16.56 -8.80 9.71
C ASP A 36 15.53 -9.59 10.53
N ARG A 37 14.61 -8.90 11.22
CA ARG A 37 13.62 -9.58 12.08
C ARG A 37 12.59 -10.40 11.32
N VAL A 38 12.22 -9.97 10.13
CA VAL A 38 11.26 -10.68 9.26
C VAL A 38 11.99 -11.05 7.97
N LYS A 39 12.14 -12.34 7.73
CA LYS A 39 12.73 -12.88 6.51
C LYS A 39 11.88 -14.00 5.96
N TYR A 40 12.13 -14.39 4.75
CA TYR A 40 11.57 -15.59 4.14
C TYR A 40 12.60 -16.22 3.20
N ASP A 41 12.49 -17.51 3.03
CA ASP A 41 13.23 -18.28 2.05
C ASP A 41 12.25 -19.15 1.21
N LYS A 42 12.77 -20.17 0.56
CA LYS A 42 11.94 -21.08 -0.25
C LYS A 42 11.04 -22.01 0.58
N ASP A 43 11.30 -22.14 1.85
CA ASP A 43 10.63 -23.11 2.73
C ASP A 43 9.64 -22.44 3.69
N CYS A 44 10.00 -21.28 4.28
CA CYS A 44 9.16 -20.62 5.29
C CYS A 44 9.46 -19.14 5.52
N PHE A 45 8.65 -18.51 6.37
CA PHE A 45 8.98 -17.23 7.00
C PHE A 45 9.77 -17.46 8.28
N THR A 46 10.68 -16.53 8.58
CA THR A 46 11.38 -16.49 9.87
C THR A 46 11.14 -15.16 10.55
N ILE A 47 10.90 -15.21 11.87
CA ILE A 47 10.85 -14.02 12.73
C ILE A 47 11.91 -14.18 13.81
N GLU A 48 12.79 -13.18 13.94
CA GLU A 48 13.91 -13.22 14.88
C GLU A 48 14.78 -14.47 14.74
N GLY A 49 14.99 -14.90 13.49
CA GLY A 49 15.80 -16.08 13.17
C GLY A 49 15.15 -17.43 13.49
N LYS A 50 13.86 -17.45 13.83
CA LYS A 50 13.10 -18.68 14.08
C LYS A 50 12.05 -18.87 13.01
N ASP A 51 11.96 -20.09 12.50
CA ASP A 51 10.91 -20.48 11.56
C ASP A 51 9.53 -20.28 12.18
N ILE A 52 8.62 -19.75 11.42
CA ILE A 52 7.25 -19.51 11.85
C ILE A 52 6.24 -19.99 10.81
N PHE A 53 5.25 -20.74 11.26
CA PHE A 53 4.03 -20.94 10.51
C PHE A 53 3.04 -19.82 10.90
N ILE A 54 2.72 -18.96 9.93
CA ILE A 54 1.78 -17.84 10.16
C ILE A 54 0.35 -18.40 10.15
N LEU A 55 -0.22 -18.54 11.35
CA LEU A 55 -1.62 -18.90 11.53
C LEU A 55 -2.41 -17.63 11.85
N SER A 56 -3.07 -17.07 10.85
CA SER A 56 -3.76 -15.78 10.93
C SER A 56 -5.28 -15.93 10.99
N ALA A 57 -5.91 -15.19 11.90
CA ALA A 57 -7.35 -15.02 11.94
C ALA A 57 -7.75 -13.67 11.36
N ALA A 58 -8.83 -13.63 10.54
CA ALA A 58 -9.40 -12.38 10.05
C ALA A 58 -10.30 -11.76 11.13
N PHE A 59 -9.96 -10.56 11.59
CA PHE A 59 -10.74 -9.80 12.55
C PHE A 59 -10.74 -8.31 12.23
N HIS A 60 -11.87 -7.80 11.78
CA HIS A 60 -12.00 -6.43 11.28
C HIS A 60 -12.60 -5.50 12.34
N TYR A 61 -11.80 -4.54 12.86
CA TYR A 61 -12.21 -3.58 13.89
C TYR A 61 -13.45 -2.77 13.49
N PHE A 62 -13.56 -2.36 12.25
CA PHE A 62 -14.66 -1.53 11.74
C PHE A 62 -16.00 -2.28 11.63
N ARG A 63 -16.03 -3.60 11.86
CA ARG A 63 -17.24 -4.45 11.86
C ARG A 63 -17.66 -4.93 13.24
N CYS A 64 -16.85 -4.64 14.25
CA CYS A 64 -17.09 -5.11 15.60
C CYS A 64 -17.06 -3.94 16.57
N PRO A 65 -18.06 -3.79 17.44
CA PRO A 65 -18.02 -2.79 18.50
C PRO A 65 -16.76 -2.92 19.35
N GLN A 66 -16.14 -1.79 19.70
CA GLN A 66 -14.84 -1.77 20.38
C GLN A 66 -14.85 -2.50 21.72
N GLU A 67 -15.95 -2.44 22.46
CA GLU A 67 -16.13 -3.12 23.73
C GLU A 67 -16.05 -4.66 23.64
N LEU A 68 -16.22 -5.21 22.42
CA LEU A 68 -16.13 -6.64 22.17
C LEU A 68 -14.74 -7.07 21.68
N TRP A 69 -13.84 -6.16 21.34
CA TRP A 69 -12.54 -6.51 20.75
C TRP A 69 -11.71 -7.41 21.65
N ARG A 70 -11.65 -7.10 22.95
CA ARG A 70 -10.89 -7.88 23.93
C ARG A 70 -11.36 -9.35 23.99
N ASP A 71 -12.69 -9.59 23.97
CA ASP A 71 -13.23 -10.95 23.91
C ASP A 71 -12.84 -11.67 22.62
N ARG A 72 -12.86 -10.97 21.48
CA ARG A 72 -12.49 -11.54 20.18
C ARG A 72 -11.00 -11.89 20.11
N PHE A 73 -10.13 -10.99 20.53
CA PHE A 73 -8.69 -11.25 20.61
C PHE A 73 -8.37 -12.41 21.54
N ARG A 74 -9.01 -12.47 22.71
CA ARG A 74 -8.85 -13.58 23.65
C ARG A 74 -9.19 -14.92 22.98
N LYS A 75 -10.32 -15.03 22.30
CA LYS A 75 -10.75 -16.23 21.58
C LYS A 75 -9.79 -16.62 20.45
N ILE A 76 -9.30 -15.65 19.68
CA ILE A 76 -8.30 -15.86 18.64
C ILE A 76 -7.02 -16.46 19.27
N LYS A 77 -6.56 -15.86 20.36
CA LYS A 77 -5.35 -16.33 21.05
C LYS A 77 -5.52 -17.75 21.65
N GLU A 78 -6.65 -18.00 22.31
CA GLU A 78 -7.00 -19.31 22.90
C GLU A 78 -7.14 -20.40 21.82
N ALA A 79 -7.56 -20.05 20.61
CA ALA A 79 -7.62 -20.96 19.48
C ALA A 79 -6.24 -21.27 18.85
N GLY A 80 -5.15 -20.70 19.37
CA GLY A 80 -3.78 -20.98 18.94
C GLY A 80 -3.26 -20.12 17.79
N PHE A 81 -3.99 -19.10 17.38
CA PHE A 81 -3.50 -18.16 16.37
C PHE A 81 -2.32 -17.33 16.89
N ASN A 82 -1.34 -17.07 16.04
CA ASN A 82 -0.18 -16.22 16.36
C ASN A 82 -0.23 -14.87 15.63
N THR A 83 -1.16 -14.73 14.69
CA THR A 83 -1.31 -13.56 13.84
C THR A 83 -2.80 -13.21 13.69
N VAL A 84 -3.09 -11.96 13.47
CA VAL A 84 -4.43 -11.49 13.11
C VAL A 84 -4.33 -10.55 11.93
N GLU A 85 -5.30 -10.61 11.01
CA GLU A 85 -5.35 -9.71 9.87
C GLU A 85 -6.56 -8.80 9.92
N THR A 86 -6.41 -7.60 9.33
CA THR A 86 -7.54 -6.70 9.11
C THR A 86 -7.39 -5.92 7.81
N TYR A 87 -8.53 -5.69 7.16
CA TYR A 87 -8.62 -4.60 6.19
C TYR A 87 -8.58 -3.26 6.90
N VAL A 88 -8.12 -2.23 6.18
CA VAL A 88 -8.09 -0.84 6.66
C VAL A 88 -8.86 0.01 5.64
N PRO A 89 -10.18 0.21 5.83
CA PRO A 89 -11.01 0.87 4.83
C PRO A 89 -10.75 2.37 4.76
N TRP A 90 -10.43 2.87 3.58
CA TRP A 90 -10.17 4.30 3.38
C TRP A 90 -11.37 5.16 3.82
N ASN A 91 -12.61 4.82 3.39
CA ASN A 91 -13.81 5.57 3.72
C ASN A 91 -14.22 5.52 5.21
N TRP A 92 -13.61 4.65 6.00
CA TRP A 92 -13.76 4.64 7.46
C TRP A 92 -12.92 5.73 8.11
N HIS A 93 -11.71 5.89 7.62
CA HIS A 93 -10.69 6.78 8.18
C HIS A 93 -10.72 8.20 7.61
N GLU A 94 -11.14 8.39 6.37
CA GLU A 94 -11.22 9.68 5.71
C GLU A 94 -12.59 9.88 5.05
N ARG A 95 -13.57 10.23 5.88
CA ARG A 95 -14.97 10.40 5.44
C ARG A 95 -15.21 11.68 4.65
N ASN A 96 -14.48 12.73 4.97
CA ASN A 96 -14.59 14.04 4.35
C ASN A 96 -13.45 14.25 3.36
N MET A 97 -13.75 14.99 2.28
CA MET A 97 -12.76 15.36 1.30
C MET A 97 -11.72 16.30 1.92
N PRO A 98 -10.41 15.99 1.83
CA PRO A 98 -9.34 16.90 2.24
C PRO A 98 -9.25 18.09 1.28
N LYS A 99 -8.57 19.15 1.70
CA LYS A 99 -8.39 20.37 0.90
C LYS A 99 -7.42 20.18 -0.26
N SER A 100 -6.45 19.30 -0.10
CA SER A 100 -5.44 18.93 -1.09
C SER A 100 -4.93 17.51 -0.84
N VAL A 101 -4.15 16.97 -1.77
CA VAL A 101 -3.50 15.65 -1.64
C VAL A 101 -2.44 15.59 -0.54
N ASP A 102 -2.00 16.72 -0.03
CA ASP A 102 -1.04 16.79 1.08
C ASP A 102 -1.72 17.14 2.41
N ASP A 103 -3.05 17.27 2.40
CA ASP A 103 -3.84 17.56 3.61
C ASP A 103 -4.37 16.26 4.22
N TYR A 104 -3.76 15.79 5.27
CA TYR A 104 -4.15 14.57 6.02
C TYR A 104 -5.03 14.87 7.24
N SER A 105 -5.51 16.11 7.40
CA SER A 105 -6.29 16.55 8.56
C SER A 105 -7.66 15.87 8.70
N GLN A 106 -8.15 15.27 7.61
CA GLN A 106 -9.42 14.54 7.61
C GLN A 106 -9.26 13.06 7.96
N CYS A 107 -8.02 12.57 8.04
CA CYS A 107 -7.75 11.19 8.42
C CYS A 107 -7.82 11.02 9.95
N ASN A 108 -8.60 10.04 10.40
CA ASN A 108 -8.63 9.60 11.79
C ASN A 108 -8.30 8.11 11.86
N PHE A 109 -7.21 7.77 12.55
CA PHE A 109 -6.72 6.40 12.71
C PHE A 109 -6.84 5.88 14.16
N ASP A 110 -7.62 6.52 15.02
CA ASP A 110 -7.71 6.15 16.44
C ASP A 110 -8.16 4.70 16.63
N ASP A 111 -9.18 4.26 15.90
CA ASP A 111 -9.65 2.86 15.95
C ASP A 111 -8.56 1.88 15.50
N LEU A 112 -7.85 2.18 14.40
CA LEU A 112 -6.77 1.33 13.90
C LEU A 112 -5.64 1.24 14.90
N LYS A 113 -5.20 2.37 15.47
CA LYS A 113 -4.13 2.42 16.47
C LYS A 113 -4.51 1.64 17.74
N ALA A 114 -5.73 1.83 18.22
CA ALA A 114 -6.22 1.09 19.38
C ALA A 114 -6.29 -0.42 19.13
N TRP A 115 -6.70 -0.84 17.93
CA TRP A 115 -6.76 -2.24 17.54
C TRP A 115 -5.38 -2.87 17.41
N LEU A 116 -4.42 -2.16 16.77
CA LEU A 116 -3.03 -2.62 16.65
C LEU A 116 -2.37 -2.74 18.03
N HIS A 117 -2.54 -1.73 18.90
CA HIS A 117 -2.05 -1.77 20.26
C HIS A 117 -2.59 -2.99 21.03
N MET A 118 -3.88 -3.24 20.96
CA MET A 118 -4.49 -4.41 21.62
C MET A 118 -3.93 -5.72 21.07
N ALA A 119 -3.80 -5.84 19.75
CA ALA A 119 -3.22 -7.03 19.12
C ALA A 119 -1.77 -7.28 19.57
N HIS A 120 -0.93 -6.25 19.52
CA HIS A 120 0.50 -6.36 19.77
C HIS A 120 0.83 -6.47 21.26
N GLU A 121 0.36 -5.50 22.07
CA GLU A 121 0.79 -5.34 23.46
C GLU A 121 -0.02 -6.21 24.43
N GLU A 122 -1.35 -6.33 24.22
CA GLU A 122 -2.18 -7.05 25.19
C GLU A 122 -2.29 -8.54 24.87
N PHE A 123 -2.36 -8.91 23.59
CA PHE A 123 -2.55 -10.30 23.19
C PHE A 123 -1.32 -10.96 22.55
N GLY A 124 -0.26 -10.21 22.30
CA GLY A 124 0.98 -10.73 21.75
C GLY A 124 0.81 -11.43 20.41
N LEU A 125 0.02 -10.83 19.50
CA LEU A 125 -0.23 -11.30 18.15
C LEU A 125 0.55 -10.44 17.16
N TYR A 126 1.07 -11.04 16.11
CA TYR A 126 1.53 -10.30 14.93
C TYR A 126 0.32 -9.81 14.12
N THR A 127 0.52 -8.83 13.26
CA THR A 127 -0.56 -8.36 12.39
C THR A 127 -0.18 -8.34 10.91
N ILE A 128 -1.21 -8.57 10.07
CA ILE A 128 -1.18 -8.35 8.64
C ILE A 128 -2.23 -7.26 8.36
N VAL A 129 -1.83 -6.19 7.67
CA VAL A 129 -2.73 -5.07 7.36
C VAL A 129 -2.97 -4.95 5.85
N ARG A 130 -4.21 -4.63 5.48
CA ARG A 130 -4.67 -4.65 4.09
C ARG A 130 -5.38 -3.33 3.76
N PRO A 131 -4.64 -2.25 3.42
CA PRO A 131 -5.18 -0.90 3.23
C PRO A 131 -5.94 -0.69 1.91
N GLY A 132 -5.98 -1.64 1.03
CA GLY A 132 -6.61 -1.51 -0.30
C GLY A 132 -5.73 -0.76 -1.31
N PRO A 133 -6.23 0.30 -1.96
CA PRO A 133 -7.41 1.17 -1.67
C PRO A 133 -8.77 0.51 -1.85
N PHE A 134 -8.88 -0.49 -2.73
CA PHE A 134 -10.04 -1.34 -2.84
C PHE A 134 -9.91 -2.57 -1.93
N ILE A 135 -10.86 -2.81 -1.05
CA ILE A 135 -10.81 -3.98 -0.15
C ILE A 135 -11.85 -5.04 -0.48
N CYS A 136 -12.81 -4.76 -1.37
CA CYS A 136 -14.00 -5.60 -1.59
C CYS A 136 -14.77 -5.88 -0.28
N ALA A 137 -14.54 -7.02 0.30
CA ALA A 137 -14.93 -7.40 1.67
C ALA A 137 -16.40 -7.14 2.00
N GLU A 138 -17.30 -7.14 1.00
CA GLU A 138 -18.72 -6.73 1.14
C GLU A 138 -18.87 -5.39 1.90
N TRP A 139 -17.90 -4.47 1.68
CA TRP A 139 -17.90 -3.14 2.28
C TRP A 139 -18.33 -2.09 1.26
N ALA A 140 -19.19 -1.17 1.68
CA ALA A 140 -19.77 -0.17 0.79
C ALA A 140 -18.73 0.60 -0.02
N GLY A 141 -18.89 0.61 -1.35
CA GLY A 141 -17.98 1.27 -2.29
C GLY A 141 -16.59 0.66 -2.36
N GLY A 142 -16.41 -0.59 -1.90
CA GLY A 142 -15.09 -1.25 -1.88
C GLY A 142 -14.06 -0.52 -1.00
N ALA A 143 -14.51 0.31 -0.08
CA ALA A 143 -13.76 1.20 0.81
C ALA A 143 -13.33 2.55 0.23
N TYR A 144 -13.62 2.84 -1.01
CA TYR A 144 -13.37 4.18 -1.53
C TYR A 144 -14.28 5.24 -0.87
N PRO A 145 -13.77 6.40 -0.48
CA PRO A 145 -14.60 7.48 0.03
C PRO A 145 -15.48 8.06 -1.07
N ARG A 146 -16.73 8.39 -0.73
CA ARG A 146 -17.72 8.90 -1.70
C ARG A 146 -17.28 10.17 -2.42
N TRP A 147 -16.53 11.03 -1.74
CA TRP A 147 -16.04 12.27 -2.32
C TRP A 147 -15.10 12.06 -3.49
N LEU A 148 -14.43 10.90 -3.57
CA LEU A 148 -13.50 10.56 -4.66
C LEU A 148 -14.19 10.51 -6.03
N ALA A 149 -15.48 10.16 -6.07
CA ALA A 149 -16.26 10.12 -7.30
C ALA A 149 -16.36 11.49 -8.02
N ARG A 150 -16.09 12.60 -7.32
CA ARG A 150 -16.07 13.95 -7.93
C ARG A 150 -14.95 14.13 -8.96
N PHE A 151 -13.92 13.30 -8.91
CA PHE A 151 -12.79 13.34 -9.83
C PHE A 151 -12.95 12.36 -10.99
N CYS A 152 -14.02 11.58 -10.99
CA CYS A 152 -14.33 10.68 -12.09
C CYS A 152 -14.72 11.52 -13.32
N PRO A 153 -14.03 11.39 -14.46
CA PRO A 153 -14.42 12.09 -15.68
C PRO A 153 -15.79 11.62 -16.17
N ASP A 154 -16.59 12.53 -16.76
CA ASP A 154 -17.91 12.22 -17.32
C ASP A 154 -17.88 11.11 -18.40
N SER A 155 -16.72 10.93 -19.05
CA SER A 155 -16.49 9.88 -20.04
C SER A 155 -16.26 8.48 -19.44
N TYR A 156 -16.19 8.37 -18.13
CA TYR A 156 -15.92 7.11 -17.43
C TYR A 156 -17.12 6.68 -16.59
N ASP A 157 -17.39 5.36 -16.58
CA ASP A 157 -18.16 4.76 -15.51
C ASP A 157 -17.31 4.76 -14.22
N THR A 158 -17.90 5.19 -13.11
CA THR A 158 -17.18 5.30 -11.83
C THR A 158 -16.58 3.97 -11.38
N SER A 159 -17.22 2.85 -11.69
CA SER A 159 -16.72 1.51 -11.33
C SER A 159 -15.45 1.12 -12.08
N PHE A 160 -15.31 1.58 -13.32
CA PHE A 160 -14.10 1.35 -14.13
C PHE A 160 -13.01 2.39 -13.87
N TRP A 161 -13.39 3.61 -13.49
CA TRP A 161 -12.42 4.63 -13.11
C TRP A 161 -11.67 4.30 -11.82
N LEU A 162 -12.39 3.85 -10.81
CA LEU A 162 -11.80 3.28 -9.60
C LEU A 162 -10.98 2.04 -9.96
N ARG A 163 -9.77 1.93 -9.46
CA ARG A 163 -8.77 0.90 -9.78
C ARG A 163 -8.10 1.05 -11.16
N SER A 164 -8.30 2.16 -11.85
CA SER A 164 -7.62 2.46 -13.13
C SER A 164 -6.30 3.21 -12.90
N ASN A 165 -5.50 3.34 -13.98
CA ASN A 165 -4.33 4.22 -14.01
C ASN A 165 -4.67 5.67 -14.33
N HIS A 166 -5.91 6.08 -14.15
CA HIS A 166 -6.26 7.48 -14.34
C HIS A 166 -5.46 8.34 -13.34
N PRO A 167 -4.80 9.43 -13.78
CA PRO A 167 -3.90 10.22 -12.94
C PRO A 167 -4.52 10.70 -11.63
N GLU A 168 -5.78 11.12 -11.65
CA GLU A 168 -6.49 11.54 -10.44
C GLU A 168 -6.75 10.37 -9.49
N HIS A 169 -7.10 9.19 -9.99
CA HIS A 169 -7.26 8.01 -9.14
C HIS A 169 -5.93 7.59 -8.51
N MET A 170 -4.85 7.55 -9.30
CA MET A 170 -3.51 7.19 -8.80
C MET A 170 -3.02 8.19 -7.75
N LYS A 171 -3.18 9.49 -8.00
CA LYS A 171 -2.79 10.57 -7.09
C LYS A 171 -3.51 10.47 -5.73
N TRP A 172 -4.81 10.23 -5.73
CA TRP A 172 -5.58 10.08 -4.50
C TRP A 172 -5.32 8.74 -3.79
N SER A 173 -5.05 7.68 -4.53
CA SER A 173 -4.61 6.41 -3.95
C SER A 173 -3.25 6.53 -3.26
N GLU A 174 -2.32 7.29 -3.84
CA GLU A 174 -1.04 7.63 -3.22
C GLU A 174 -1.22 8.47 -1.95
N HIS A 175 -2.12 9.47 -1.97
CA HIS A 175 -2.51 10.22 -0.78
C HIS A 175 -2.95 9.30 0.37
N TRP A 176 -3.86 8.38 0.08
CA TRP A 176 -4.32 7.40 1.07
C TRP A 176 -3.17 6.57 1.65
N TYR A 177 -2.30 6.06 0.78
CA TYR A 177 -1.16 5.27 1.21
C TYR A 177 -0.16 6.10 2.03
N ASN A 178 0.11 7.34 1.63
CA ASN A 178 0.94 8.25 2.43
C ASN A 178 0.36 8.51 3.83
N ALA A 179 -0.97 8.57 3.96
CA ALA A 179 -1.61 8.73 5.25
C ALA A 179 -1.48 7.49 6.14
N VAL A 180 -1.89 6.33 5.61
CA VAL A 180 -1.99 5.09 6.40
C VAL A 180 -0.63 4.45 6.68
N CYS A 181 0.33 4.56 5.75
CA CYS A 181 1.66 3.99 5.93
C CYS A 181 2.47 4.68 7.03
N ARG A 182 2.16 5.94 7.37
CA ARG A 182 2.73 6.60 8.56
C ARG A 182 2.35 5.87 9.85
N VAL A 183 1.10 5.41 9.96
CA VAL A 183 0.67 4.60 11.09
C VAL A 183 1.37 3.24 11.07
N PHE A 184 1.43 2.60 9.91
CA PHE A 184 2.09 1.31 9.78
C PHE A 184 3.58 1.38 10.12
N SER A 185 4.25 2.46 9.74
CA SER A 185 5.67 2.63 10.01
C SER A 185 5.99 2.69 11.51
N GLU A 186 5.09 3.21 12.32
CA GLU A 186 5.22 3.22 13.79
C GLU A 186 5.05 1.80 14.39
N GLU A 187 4.24 0.96 13.74
CA GLU A 187 3.80 -0.34 14.24
C GLU A 187 4.47 -1.54 13.54
N GLN A 188 5.32 -1.32 12.54
CA GLN A 188 6.00 -2.42 11.86
C GLN A 188 7.03 -3.10 12.76
N LEU A 189 7.09 -4.42 12.69
CA LEU A 189 7.93 -5.24 13.55
C LEU A 189 9.41 -4.86 13.48
N THR A 190 9.90 -4.45 12.31
CA THR A 190 11.30 -4.05 12.09
C THR A 190 11.72 -2.78 12.84
N ARG A 191 10.77 -2.04 13.44
CA ARG A 191 11.02 -0.88 14.31
C ARG A 191 10.79 -1.16 15.80
N LYS A 192 10.21 -2.30 16.14
CA LYS A 192 9.96 -2.71 17.54
C LYS A 192 11.21 -3.33 18.18
N GLN A 193 11.24 -3.42 19.50
CA GLN A 193 12.31 -4.11 20.22
C GLN A 193 12.21 -5.64 20.04
N PRO A 194 13.32 -6.38 20.19
CA PRO A 194 13.30 -7.85 20.19
C PRO A 194 12.27 -8.42 21.17
N GLY A 195 11.46 -9.37 20.70
CA GLY A 195 10.38 -9.99 21.48
C GLY A 195 9.02 -9.29 21.40
N GLU A 196 8.98 -8.02 21.04
CA GLU A 196 7.72 -7.30 20.81
C GLU A 196 7.01 -7.80 19.54
N LYS A 197 5.72 -7.49 19.45
CA LYS A 197 4.89 -7.80 18.28
C LYS A 197 4.68 -6.53 17.42
N GLY A 198 4.30 -6.75 16.19
CA GLY A 198 4.09 -5.65 15.24
C GLY A 198 3.53 -6.15 13.92
N ILE A 199 3.39 -5.24 12.98
CA ILE A 199 2.98 -5.54 11.61
C ILE A 199 4.12 -6.29 10.92
N ILE A 200 3.81 -7.46 10.36
CA ILE A 200 4.76 -8.31 9.62
C ILE A 200 4.56 -8.27 8.11
N MET A 201 3.36 -7.91 7.65
CA MET A 201 3.03 -7.82 6.22
C MET A 201 2.02 -6.71 5.95
N VAL A 202 2.16 -6.11 4.78
CA VAL A 202 1.18 -5.19 4.18
C VAL A 202 0.76 -5.78 2.84
N GLN A 203 -0.54 -6.02 2.65
CA GLN A 203 -1.05 -6.40 1.33
C GLN A 203 -1.40 -5.16 0.53
N LEU A 204 -0.77 -4.99 -0.62
CA LEU A 204 -1.10 -3.93 -1.58
C LEU A 204 -2.30 -4.37 -2.41
N GLU A 205 -3.33 -3.52 -2.45
CA GLU A 205 -4.58 -3.77 -3.17
C GLU A 205 -5.31 -5.05 -2.72
N ASN A 206 -6.39 -5.42 -3.38
CA ASN A 206 -7.13 -6.64 -3.12
C ASN A 206 -7.75 -7.20 -4.40
N GLU A 207 -7.49 -8.47 -4.71
CA GLU A 207 -8.04 -9.16 -5.89
C GLU A 207 -7.77 -8.42 -7.22
N TYR A 208 -6.63 -7.75 -7.32
CA TYR A 208 -6.31 -6.89 -8.45
C TYR A 208 -6.09 -7.65 -9.76
N ILE A 209 -5.77 -8.94 -9.66
CA ILE A 209 -5.61 -9.83 -10.82
C ILE A 209 -6.89 -10.02 -11.64
N TYR A 210 -8.06 -9.87 -11.00
CA TYR A 210 -9.37 -10.03 -11.65
C TYR A 210 -9.81 -8.77 -12.41
N PHE A 211 -9.06 -7.70 -12.32
CA PHE A 211 -9.37 -6.48 -13.04
C PHE A 211 -8.84 -6.56 -14.47
N ASP A 212 -9.71 -6.33 -15.47
CA ASP A 212 -9.35 -6.37 -16.89
C ASP A 212 -8.53 -5.13 -17.28
N MET A 213 -7.22 -5.24 -17.12
CA MET A 213 -6.26 -4.19 -17.42
C MET A 213 -4.95 -4.83 -17.90
N GLU A 214 -4.26 -4.15 -18.81
CA GLU A 214 -2.93 -4.54 -19.27
C GLU A 214 -1.94 -4.70 -18.09
N SER A 215 -1.10 -5.73 -18.16
CA SER A 215 -0.16 -6.07 -17.06
C SER A 215 0.74 -4.90 -16.66
N GLU A 216 1.24 -4.13 -17.63
CA GLU A 216 2.10 -2.97 -17.39
C GLU A 216 1.40 -1.88 -16.56
N LYS A 217 0.12 -1.64 -16.84
CA LYS A 217 -0.69 -0.68 -16.07
C LYS A 217 -0.97 -1.17 -14.66
N LYS A 218 -1.15 -2.49 -14.47
CA LYS A 218 -1.27 -3.08 -13.13
C LYS A 218 0.00 -2.89 -12.32
N GLU A 219 1.16 -3.14 -12.93
CA GLU A 219 2.45 -2.92 -12.28
C GLU A 219 2.67 -1.46 -11.92
N GLU A 220 2.35 -0.53 -12.82
CA GLU A 220 2.47 0.90 -12.57
C GLU A 220 1.67 1.32 -11.32
N PHE A 221 0.41 0.90 -11.24
CA PHE A 221 -0.44 1.20 -10.08
C PHE A 221 0.12 0.60 -8.79
N LEU A 222 0.46 -0.68 -8.80
CA LEU A 222 1.04 -1.34 -7.62
C LEU A 222 2.37 -0.71 -7.20
N ARG A 223 3.16 -0.21 -8.16
CA ARG A 223 4.40 0.50 -7.87
C ARG A 223 4.15 1.81 -7.12
N VAL A 224 3.14 2.60 -7.53
CA VAL A 224 2.76 3.83 -6.80
C VAL A 224 2.41 3.52 -5.35
N LEU A 225 1.63 2.46 -5.10
CA LEU A 225 1.26 2.05 -3.75
C LEU A 225 2.49 1.56 -2.95
N SER A 226 3.34 0.75 -3.58
CA SER A 226 4.56 0.24 -2.98
C SER A 226 5.53 1.37 -2.61
N ASP A 227 5.76 2.30 -3.53
CA ASP A 227 6.65 3.44 -3.33
C ASP A 227 6.17 4.35 -2.17
N ALA A 228 4.85 4.53 -2.06
CA ALA A 228 4.27 5.24 -0.92
C ALA A 228 4.52 4.52 0.42
N CYS A 229 4.39 3.18 0.46
CA CYS A 229 4.75 2.39 1.65
C CYS A 229 6.25 2.49 1.97
N ILE A 230 7.10 2.38 0.96
CA ILE A 230 8.55 2.45 1.13
C ILE A 230 8.99 3.84 1.62
N ARG A 231 8.36 4.90 1.17
CA ARG A 231 8.69 6.29 1.50
C ARG A 231 8.32 6.68 2.92
N ASN A 232 7.26 6.13 3.49
CA ASN A 232 6.77 6.45 4.83
C ASN A 232 7.18 5.42 5.87
#